data_454b7678a2f75142818cdda7e9b5c661
#
_entry.id   454b7678a2f75142818cdda7e9b5c661
#
_cell.length_a   1.000
_cell.length_b   1.000
_cell.length_c   1.000
_cell.angle_alpha   90.00
_cell.angle_beta   90.00
_cell.angle_gamma   90.00
#
_symmetry.space_group_name_H-M   'P 1'
#
loop_
_entity.id
_entity.type
_entity.pdbx_description
1 polymer ?
#
loop_
_entity_poly.entity_id
_entity_poly.type
_entity_poly.pdbx_seq_one_letter_code
_entity_poly.pdbx_strand_id
1 'polypeptide(L)'
;DVDSGPLNAPLPASDKILFWMSAGSLPEALQGWIAQGGQAIVASDALLPQGAAPAPLWQDDLARPLVEAVPIGKGRLLRFTRPLQPAQMPQLLEADFPAHLRALIQPPRVAPQRAEAAAYAPLTGGRVYPQPPAELRPWLALLIAALLLVERWFATRRKRAIAP
;
A
#
# COMPACT_ATOMS: atom_id res chain seq x y z
N ASP A 1 -9.97 12.40 7.85
CA ASP A 1 -10.62 13.34 8.77
C ASP A 1 -10.15 13.05 10.19
N VAL A 2 -9.86 14.10 10.94
CA VAL A 2 -9.48 14.02 12.35
C VAL A 2 -10.58 14.71 13.14
N ASP A 3 -11.25 13.94 14.01
CA ASP A 3 -12.25 14.45 14.91
C ASP A 3 -11.64 14.62 16.29
N SER A 4 -11.92 15.74 16.95
CA SER A 4 -11.53 15.99 18.34
C SER A 4 -12.77 16.19 19.19
N GLY A 5 -12.76 15.65 20.40
CA GLY A 5 -13.90 15.72 21.31
C GLY A 5 -13.49 15.78 22.76
N PRO A 6 -14.43 16.09 23.66
CA PRO A 6 -14.19 16.03 25.09
C PRO A 6 -13.94 14.57 25.56
N LEU A 7 -13.36 14.42 26.75
CA LEU A 7 -12.99 13.12 27.33
C LEU A 7 -14.16 12.13 27.51
N ASN A 8 -15.38 12.62 27.55
CA ASN A 8 -16.62 11.85 27.65
C ASN A 8 -17.36 11.67 26.31
N ALA A 9 -16.73 12.04 25.20
CA ALA A 9 -17.31 11.78 23.87
C ALA A 9 -17.47 10.28 23.61
N PRO A 10 -18.44 9.87 22.78
CA PRO A 10 -18.60 8.49 22.39
C PRO A 10 -17.34 7.99 21.68
N LEU A 11 -16.90 6.76 22.04
CA LEU A 11 -15.73 6.14 21.43
C LEU A 11 -15.99 5.83 19.94
N PRO A 12 -15.00 6.01 19.10
CA PRO A 12 -15.13 5.76 17.67
C PRO A 12 -15.26 4.25 17.37
N ALA A 13 -15.57 3.92 16.14
CA ALA A 13 -15.54 2.52 15.67
C ALA A 13 -14.11 1.95 15.78
N SER A 14 -13.99 0.64 15.99
CA SER A 14 -12.71 -0.02 16.28
C SER A 14 -11.71 -0.04 15.12
N ASP A 15 -12.13 0.33 13.93
CA ASP A 15 -11.27 0.53 12.74
C ASP A 15 -10.52 1.86 12.76
N LYS A 16 -10.91 2.78 13.65
CA LYS A 16 -10.27 4.08 13.84
C LYS A 16 -9.22 4.03 14.94
N ILE A 17 -8.29 4.96 14.89
CA ILE A 17 -7.23 5.12 15.88
C ILE A 17 -7.61 6.27 16.79
N LEU A 18 -7.54 6.03 18.08
CA LEU A 18 -7.83 7.03 19.09
C LEU A 18 -6.54 7.60 19.67
N PHE A 19 -6.40 8.92 19.65
CA PHE A 19 -5.33 9.63 20.36
C PHE A 19 -5.86 10.13 21.70
N TRP A 20 -5.34 9.58 22.79
CA TRP A 20 -5.69 9.99 24.14
C TRP A 20 -4.57 10.85 24.72
N MET A 21 -4.82 12.15 24.79
CA MET A 21 -3.83 13.14 25.22
C MET A 21 -4.00 13.60 26.66
N SER A 22 -4.83 12.92 27.45
CA SER A 22 -5.02 13.23 28.86
C SER A 22 -4.07 12.44 29.76
N ALA A 23 -3.55 13.11 30.76
CA ALA A 23 -2.74 12.49 31.81
C ALA A 23 -3.58 11.61 32.76
N GLY A 24 -2.91 10.67 33.40
CA GLY A 24 -3.53 9.81 34.43
C GLY A 24 -4.07 8.48 33.93
N SER A 25 -4.97 7.87 34.68
CA SER A 25 -5.49 6.53 34.38
C SER A 25 -6.43 6.54 33.17
N LEU A 26 -6.35 5.49 32.37
CA LEU A 26 -7.28 5.31 31.25
C LEU A 26 -8.66 4.92 31.78
N PRO A 27 -9.75 5.53 31.29
CA PRO A 27 -11.11 5.15 31.63
C PRO A 27 -11.40 3.69 31.29
N GLU A 28 -12.22 3.01 32.12
CA GLU A 28 -12.62 1.62 31.85
C GLU A 28 -13.27 1.45 30.48
N ALA A 29 -14.10 2.40 30.06
CA ALA A 29 -14.73 2.37 28.75
C ALA A 29 -13.69 2.31 27.62
N LEU A 30 -12.60 3.10 27.73
CA LEU A 30 -11.52 3.09 26.77
C LEU A 30 -10.73 1.77 26.79
N GLN A 31 -10.45 1.25 27.99
CA GLN A 31 -9.80 -0.06 28.13
C GLN A 31 -10.64 -1.17 27.50
N GLY A 32 -11.96 -1.17 27.76
CA GLY A 32 -12.92 -2.10 27.15
C GLY A 32 -12.96 -2.00 25.61
N TRP A 33 -12.94 -0.77 25.09
CA TRP A 33 -12.90 -0.53 23.65
C TRP A 33 -11.61 -1.07 23.02
N ILE A 34 -10.46 -0.86 23.66
CA ILE A 34 -9.18 -1.42 23.20
C ILE A 34 -9.25 -2.96 23.26
N ALA A 35 -9.76 -3.53 24.35
CA ALA A 35 -9.86 -4.99 24.51
C ALA A 35 -10.71 -5.65 23.41
N GLN A 36 -11.68 -4.95 22.85
CA GLN A 36 -12.51 -5.41 21.73
C GLN A 36 -11.82 -5.32 20.37
N GLY A 37 -10.63 -4.74 20.29
CA GLY A 37 -9.85 -4.64 19.04
C GLY A 37 -9.49 -3.22 18.64
N GLY A 38 -9.87 -2.22 19.44
CA GLY A 38 -9.50 -0.82 19.20
C GLY A 38 -7.99 -0.59 19.34
N GLN A 39 -7.52 0.47 18.72
CA GLN A 39 -6.13 0.90 18.79
C GLN A 39 -6.05 2.32 19.34
N ALA A 40 -5.37 2.49 20.47
CA ALA A 40 -5.19 3.80 21.08
C ALA A 40 -3.72 4.17 21.18
N ILE A 41 -3.44 5.46 21.01
CA ILE A 41 -2.13 6.08 21.25
C ILE A 41 -2.29 7.03 22.42
N VAL A 42 -1.42 6.88 23.41
CA VAL A 42 -1.47 7.70 24.63
C VAL A 42 -0.16 8.47 24.84
N ALA A 43 -0.28 9.59 25.52
CA ALA A 43 0.87 10.39 25.91
C ALA A 43 1.70 9.69 27.01
N SER A 44 2.91 10.19 27.26
CA SER A 44 3.86 9.62 28.21
C SER A 44 3.39 9.64 29.68
N ASP A 45 2.51 10.57 30.01
CA ASP A 45 1.93 10.78 31.34
C ASP A 45 0.65 9.97 31.60
N ALA A 46 0.21 9.20 30.63
CA ALA A 46 -0.87 8.25 30.82
C ALA A 46 -0.38 7.01 31.60
N LEU A 47 -1.16 6.61 32.62
CA LEU A 47 -0.87 5.43 33.40
C LEU A 47 -1.34 4.18 32.69
N LEU A 48 -0.44 3.20 32.58
CA LEU A 48 -0.78 1.91 31.99
C LEU A 48 -1.69 1.10 32.90
N PRO A 49 -2.56 0.24 32.37
CA PRO A 49 -3.36 -0.69 33.15
C PRO A 49 -2.47 -1.61 33.99
N GLN A 50 -2.98 -2.04 35.15
CA GLN A 50 -2.27 -2.96 36.03
C GLN A 50 -1.97 -4.29 35.30
N GLY A 51 -0.74 -4.79 35.49
CA GLY A 51 -0.31 -6.03 34.83
C GLY A 51 0.07 -5.88 33.36
N ALA A 52 0.07 -4.65 32.83
CA ALA A 52 0.53 -4.40 31.48
C ALA A 52 2.04 -4.71 31.33
N ALA A 53 2.39 -5.46 30.31
CA ALA A 53 3.78 -5.73 29.95
C ALA A 53 4.12 -4.94 28.68
N PRO A 54 4.71 -3.74 28.79
CA PRO A 54 5.09 -2.93 27.66
C PRO A 54 6.25 -3.56 26.89
N ALA A 55 6.14 -3.61 25.60
CA ALA A 55 7.21 -4.04 24.72
C ALA A 55 7.66 -2.85 23.85
N PRO A 56 8.98 -2.61 23.72
CA PRO A 56 9.47 -1.53 22.87
C PRO A 56 9.13 -1.81 21.40
N LEU A 57 8.48 -0.84 20.77
CA LEU A 57 8.08 -0.92 19.37
C LEU A 57 8.92 0.00 18.48
N TRP A 58 9.31 1.14 19.01
CA TRP A 58 10.21 2.08 18.36
C TRP A 58 11.26 2.55 19.36
N GLN A 59 12.53 2.57 18.94
CA GLN A 59 13.67 2.93 19.76
C GLN A 59 14.50 4.00 19.07
N ASP A 60 15.20 4.81 19.86
CA ASP A 60 16.19 5.74 19.34
C ASP A 60 17.53 5.01 19.03
N ASP A 61 18.50 5.74 18.48
CA ASP A 61 19.83 5.23 18.13
C ASP A 61 20.61 4.64 19.31
N LEU A 62 20.20 4.96 20.53
CA LEU A 62 20.76 4.44 21.78
C LEU A 62 19.96 3.27 22.34
N ALA A 63 19.09 2.67 21.56
CA ALA A 63 18.19 1.59 21.95
C ALA A 63 17.22 1.95 23.10
N ARG A 64 16.96 3.23 23.33
CA ARG A 64 15.98 3.66 24.35
C ARG A 64 14.58 3.70 23.70
N PRO A 65 13.57 3.16 24.36
CA PRO A 65 12.24 3.13 23.77
C PRO A 65 11.67 4.55 23.61
N LEU A 66 11.14 4.84 22.45
CA LEU A 66 10.37 6.06 22.12
C LEU A 66 8.88 5.77 22.17
N VAL A 67 8.48 4.58 21.70
CA VAL A 67 7.12 4.09 21.73
C VAL A 67 7.11 2.65 22.22
N GLU A 68 6.24 2.38 23.15
CA GLU A 68 5.97 1.04 23.69
C GLU A 68 4.58 0.58 23.28
N ALA A 69 4.42 -0.70 23.00
CA ALA A 69 3.15 -1.34 22.74
C ALA A 69 2.74 -2.20 23.90
N VAL A 70 1.49 -2.08 24.31
CA VAL A 70 0.86 -2.91 25.33
C VAL A 70 -0.34 -3.60 24.70
N PRO A 71 -0.34 -4.94 24.58
CA PRO A 71 -1.51 -5.68 24.14
C PRO A 71 -2.59 -5.65 25.22
N ILE A 72 -3.82 -5.34 24.83
CA ILE A 72 -4.99 -5.36 25.71
C ILE A 72 -6.11 -6.12 24.99
N GLY A 73 -6.36 -7.35 25.39
CA GLY A 73 -7.34 -8.21 24.72
C GLY A 73 -7.02 -8.43 23.24
N LYS A 74 -7.91 -8.01 22.34
CA LYS A 74 -7.72 -8.09 20.87
C LYS A 74 -7.08 -6.85 20.26
N GLY A 75 -6.99 -5.77 21.03
CA GLY A 75 -6.43 -4.49 20.58
C GLY A 75 -5.06 -4.21 21.18
N ARG A 76 -4.58 -3.02 20.96
CA ARG A 76 -3.28 -2.58 21.45
C ARG A 76 -3.27 -1.11 21.86
N LEU A 77 -2.52 -0.82 22.88
CA LEU A 77 -2.21 0.52 23.35
C LEU A 77 -0.78 0.86 22.98
N LEU A 78 -0.57 1.98 22.32
CA LEU A 78 0.74 2.55 22.02
C LEU A 78 0.99 3.71 22.98
N ARG A 79 2.09 3.70 23.72
CA ARG A 79 2.46 4.77 24.65
C ARG A 79 3.77 5.42 24.20
N PHE A 80 3.78 6.75 24.11
CA PHE A 80 5.02 7.48 24.05
C PHE A 80 5.73 7.44 25.41
N THR A 81 7.01 7.18 25.43
CA THR A 81 7.81 7.13 26.67
C THR A 81 8.28 8.51 27.12
N ARG A 82 8.20 9.49 26.24
CA ARG A 82 8.62 10.88 26.49
C ARG A 82 7.52 11.84 26.03
N PRO A 83 7.47 13.04 26.65
CA PRO A 83 6.56 14.08 26.18
C PRO A 83 6.82 14.44 24.72
N LEU A 84 5.73 14.68 23.97
CA LEU A 84 5.77 15.07 22.56
C LEU A 84 6.21 16.53 22.39
N GLN A 85 7.41 16.82 22.86
CA GLN A 85 8.06 18.13 22.78
C GLN A 85 9.41 17.98 22.07
N PRO A 86 9.75 18.84 21.11
CA PRO A 86 11.01 18.73 20.38
C PRO A 86 12.27 18.71 21.26
N ALA A 87 12.22 19.37 22.41
CA ALA A 87 13.33 19.38 23.38
C ALA A 87 13.59 18.01 24.02
N GLN A 88 12.55 17.16 24.14
CA GLN A 88 12.64 15.85 24.79
C GLN A 88 12.58 14.69 23.78
N MET A 89 12.03 14.96 22.60
CA MET A 89 11.90 14.02 21.51
C MET A 89 12.28 14.71 20.18
N PRO A 90 13.58 14.90 19.90
CA PRO A 90 14.05 15.58 18.68
C PRO A 90 13.58 14.89 17.39
N GLN A 91 13.28 13.60 17.44
CA GLN A 91 12.72 12.82 16.33
C GLN A 91 11.42 13.40 15.76
N LEU A 92 10.69 14.21 16.54
CA LEU A 92 9.51 14.94 16.04
C LEU A 92 9.82 15.90 14.89
N LEU A 93 11.08 16.37 14.79
CA LEU A 93 11.54 17.30 13.74
C LEU A 93 12.14 16.56 12.53
N GLU A 94 12.27 15.25 12.60
CA GLU A 94 12.78 14.45 11.49
C GLU A 94 11.72 14.33 10.37
N ALA A 95 12.17 14.44 9.13
CA ALA A 95 11.28 14.42 7.97
C ALA A 95 10.53 13.09 7.79
N ASP A 96 11.09 12.01 8.31
CA ASP A 96 10.55 10.66 8.24
C ASP A 96 9.68 10.24 9.46
N PHE A 97 9.60 11.12 10.48
CA PHE A 97 8.74 10.88 11.65
C PHE A 97 7.30 10.50 11.28
N PRO A 98 6.61 11.18 10.34
CA PRO A 98 5.25 10.80 9.96
C PRO A 98 5.18 9.41 9.32
N ALA A 99 6.22 9.00 8.58
CA ALA A 99 6.28 7.68 7.98
C ALA A 99 6.47 6.60 9.05
N HIS A 100 7.35 6.83 10.03
CA HIS A 100 7.54 5.95 11.18
C HIS A 100 6.25 5.82 12.01
N LEU A 101 5.61 6.94 12.34
CA LEU A 101 4.34 6.92 13.06
C LEU A 101 3.26 6.14 12.33
N ARG A 102 3.16 6.31 11.01
CA ARG A 102 2.24 5.53 10.18
C ARG A 102 2.56 4.04 10.22
N ALA A 103 3.83 3.66 10.18
CA ALA A 103 4.24 2.25 10.25
C ALA A 103 3.89 1.61 11.61
N LEU A 104 3.91 2.37 12.71
CA LEU A 104 3.49 1.92 14.03
C LEU A 104 1.97 1.68 14.10
N ILE A 105 1.20 2.52 13.42
CA ILE A 105 -0.25 2.51 13.42
C ILE A 105 -0.81 1.43 12.50
N GLN A 106 -0.27 1.33 11.30
CA GLN A 106 -0.68 0.32 10.33
C GLN A 106 0.15 -0.95 10.59
N PRO A 107 -0.51 -2.11 10.79
CA PRO A 107 0.24 -3.36 10.82
C PRO A 107 1.04 -3.45 9.52
N PRO A 108 2.30 -3.92 9.57
CA PRO A 108 3.09 -4.09 8.37
C PRO A 108 2.26 -4.91 7.39
N ARG A 109 2.00 -4.37 6.21
CA ARG A 109 1.41 -5.16 5.14
C ARG A 109 2.30 -6.38 5.02
N VAL A 110 1.71 -7.55 5.15
CA VAL A 110 2.42 -8.81 4.89
C VAL A 110 3.16 -8.58 3.59
N ALA A 111 4.50 -8.62 3.65
CA ALA A 111 5.30 -8.45 2.44
C ALA A 111 4.72 -9.43 1.40
N PRO A 112 4.50 -8.99 0.16
CA PRO A 112 3.92 -9.87 -0.84
C PRO A 112 4.79 -11.11 -0.88
N GLN A 113 4.27 -12.23 -0.35
CA GLN A 113 4.95 -13.50 -0.45
C GLN A 113 5.12 -13.75 -1.94
N ARG A 114 6.32 -14.12 -2.35
CA ARG A 114 6.54 -14.59 -3.72
C ARG A 114 5.52 -15.69 -3.95
N ALA A 115 4.51 -15.38 -4.77
CA ALA A 115 3.60 -16.40 -5.24
C ALA A 115 4.44 -17.43 -5.98
N GLU A 116 4.32 -18.69 -5.58
CA GLU A 116 5.00 -19.77 -6.32
C GLU A 116 4.52 -19.67 -7.77
N ALA A 117 5.45 -19.50 -8.69
CA ALA A 117 5.14 -19.34 -10.11
C ALA A 117 4.30 -20.52 -10.64
N ALA A 118 4.44 -21.70 -10.03
CA ALA A 118 3.63 -22.87 -10.33
C ALA A 118 2.13 -22.69 -10.02
N ALA A 119 1.78 -21.93 -8.98
CA ALA A 119 0.38 -21.65 -8.62
C ALA A 119 -0.30 -20.68 -9.58
N TYR A 120 0.49 -19.90 -10.32
CA TYR A 120 0.03 -18.90 -11.30
C TYR A 120 0.45 -19.25 -12.72
N ALA A 121 0.95 -20.48 -12.95
CA ALA A 121 1.21 -20.97 -14.29
C ALA A 121 -0.11 -20.90 -15.10
N PRO A 122 -0.10 -20.32 -16.30
CA PRO A 122 -1.28 -20.32 -17.14
C PRO A 122 -1.74 -21.78 -17.34
N LEU A 123 -3.00 -22.06 -17.14
CA LEU A 123 -3.57 -23.36 -17.42
C LEU A 123 -3.34 -23.64 -18.91
N THR A 124 -2.31 -24.44 -19.19
CA THR A 124 -2.03 -24.98 -20.52
C THR A 124 -3.11 -26.03 -20.81
N GLY A 125 -3.97 -25.77 -21.75
CA GLY A 125 -5.09 -26.65 -22.09
C GLY A 125 -6.41 -25.95 -22.30
N GLY A 126 -6.43 -24.60 -22.20
CA GLY A 126 -7.55 -23.81 -22.67
C GLY A 126 -7.84 -24.12 -24.14
N ARG A 127 -9.14 -24.12 -24.53
CA ARG A 127 -9.54 -24.26 -25.94
C ARG A 127 -8.66 -23.36 -26.80
N VAL A 128 -7.95 -23.97 -27.73
CA VAL A 128 -7.26 -23.23 -28.79
C VAL A 128 -8.30 -22.35 -29.45
N TYR A 129 -8.13 -21.05 -29.31
CA TYR A 129 -9.00 -20.10 -30.00
C TYR A 129 -8.78 -20.35 -31.50
N PRO A 130 -9.78 -20.82 -32.27
CA PRO A 130 -9.60 -21.00 -33.69
C PRO A 130 -9.48 -19.62 -34.31
N GLN A 131 -8.25 -19.13 -34.41
CA GLN A 131 -7.99 -17.99 -35.28
C GLN A 131 -8.08 -18.56 -36.70
N PRO A 132 -9.07 -18.12 -37.52
CA PRO A 132 -9.03 -18.47 -38.92
C PRO A 132 -7.68 -17.97 -39.48
N PRO A 133 -6.92 -18.83 -40.14
CA PRO A 133 -5.66 -18.42 -40.70
C PRO A 133 -5.98 -17.31 -41.72
N ALA A 134 -5.66 -16.07 -41.35
CA ALA A 134 -5.71 -14.97 -42.29
C ALA A 134 -4.53 -15.16 -43.25
N GLU A 135 -4.74 -15.97 -44.31
CA GLU A 135 -3.76 -16.17 -45.35
C GLU A 135 -3.61 -14.84 -46.09
N LEU A 136 -2.63 -14.08 -45.70
CA LEU A 136 -2.23 -12.85 -46.41
C LEU A 136 -1.54 -13.12 -47.73
N ARG A 137 -1.15 -14.38 -48.01
CA ARG A 137 -0.47 -14.81 -49.25
C ARG A 137 -1.19 -14.41 -50.53
N PRO A 138 -2.52 -14.68 -50.69
CA PRO A 138 -3.21 -14.31 -51.92
C PRO A 138 -3.27 -12.79 -52.12
N TRP A 139 -3.44 -12.03 -51.08
CA TRP A 139 -3.45 -10.56 -51.15
C TRP A 139 -2.08 -9.98 -51.50
N LEU A 140 -1.00 -10.56 -50.98
CA LEU A 140 0.35 -10.18 -51.30
C LEU A 140 0.71 -10.51 -52.75
N ALA A 141 0.26 -11.68 -53.25
CA ALA A 141 0.42 -12.08 -54.66
C ALA A 141 -0.31 -11.13 -55.61
N LEU A 142 -1.54 -10.73 -55.28
CA LEU A 142 -2.32 -9.75 -56.04
C LEU A 142 -1.64 -8.37 -56.08
N LEU A 143 -1.09 -7.94 -54.95
CA LEU A 143 -0.39 -6.67 -54.83
C LEU A 143 0.88 -6.66 -55.71
N ILE A 144 1.67 -7.75 -55.70
CA ILE A 144 2.86 -7.92 -56.55
C ILE A 144 2.45 -7.93 -58.00
N ALA A 145 1.41 -8.66 -58.40
CA ALA A 145 0.93 -8.70 -59.77
C ALA A 145 0.45 -7.32 -60.27
N ALA A 146 -0.25 -6.57 -59.40
CA ALA A 146 -0.70 -5.21 -59.72
C ALA A 146 0.50 -4.26 -59.94
N LEU A 147 1.52 -4.36 -59.08
CA LEU A 147 2.73 -3.54 -59.17
C LEU A 147 3.49 -3.81 -60.45
N LEU A 148 3.65 -5.08 -60.84
CA LEU A 148 4.26 -5.49 -62.11
C LEU A 148 3.47 -5.01 -63.33
N LEU A 149 2.13 -5.04 -63.25
CA LEU A 149 1.26 -4.52 -64.30
C LEU A 149 1.44 -3.01 -64.51
N VAL A 150 1.50 -2.26 -63.43
CA VAL A 150 1.71 -0.81 -63.46
C VAL A 150 3.10 -0.48 -63.99
N GLU A 151 4.13 -1.19 -63.56
CA GLU A 151 5.50 -1.01 -64.08
C GLU A 151 5.58 -1.28 -65.57
N ARG A 152 4.99 -2.39 -66.03
CA ARG A 152 4.94 -2.74 -67.41
C ARG A 152 4.17 -1.73 -68.27
N TRP A 153 3.09 -1.20 -67.75
CA TRP A 153 2.30 -0.17 -68.42
C TRP A 153 3.08 1.13 -68.57
N PHE A 154 3.79 1.57 -67.56
CA PHE A 154 4.69 2.72 -67.68
C PHE A 154 5.86 2.47 -68.68
N ALA A 155 6.45 1.30 -68.66
CA ALA A 155 7.53 0.94 -69.55
C ALA A 155 7.08 0.92 -71.05
N THR A 156 5.85 0.43 -71.29
CA THR A 156 5.31 0.42 -72.68
C THR A 156 4.85 1.78 -73.17
N ARG A 157 4.34 2.65 -72.27
CA ARG A 157 4.04 4.05 -72.65
C ARG A 157 5.27 4.85 -73.02
N ARG A 158 6.37 4.68 -72.28
CA ARG A 158 7.65 5.35 -72.66
C ARG A 158 8.17 4.98 -74.04
N LYS A 159 8.04 3.72 -74.48
CA LYS A 159 8.46 3.28 -75.76
C LYS A 159 7.63 3.88 -76.93
N ARG A 160 6.36 4.21 -76.74
CA ARG A 160 5.48 4.84 -77.72
C ARG A 160 5.71 6.35 -77.87
N ALA A 161 6.34 6.97 -76.87
CA ALA A 161 6.64 8.41 -76.95
C ALA A 161 7.98 8.74 -77.66
N ILE A 162 8.76 7.72 -78.03
CA ILE A 162 10.09 7.88 -78.63
C ILE A 162 10.13 7.35 -80.09
N ALA A 163 9.00 6.94 -80.68
CA ALA A 163 8.93 6.60 -82.10
C ALA A 163 8.67 7.88 -82.92
N PRO A 164 9.55 8.28 -83.89
CA PRO A 164 9.41 9.48 -84.75
C PRO A 164 8.22 9.36 -85.68
#